data_7898e474e1da84326a4666903643436d
#
_entry.id   7898e474e1da84326a4666903643436d
#
_cell.length_a   1.000
_cell.length_b   1.000
_cell.length_c   1.000
_cell.angle_alpha   90.00
_cell.angle_beta   90.00
_cell.angle_gamma   90.00
#
_symmetry.space_group_name_H-M   'P 1'
#
loop_
_entity.id
_entity.type
_entity.pdbx_description
1 polymer ?
#
loop_
_entity_poly.entity_id
_entity_poly.type
_entity_poly.pdbx_seq_one_letter_code
_entity_poly.pdbx_strand_id
1 'polypeptide(L)'
;IFAVDPIAERRNVARQVGATETLAPEDVPKQIIQMTAGGVDCAIECVGSIATMQDAFHMIRDGGRAIVVGLPAFTEKLDIPAIMLLREKKLTGSIYGSSCPHTDFNKIAALGESGTLDFSALVDKTRHFSEINEGFAEMRAGKLTRVVLTF
;
A
#
# COMPACT_ATOMS: atom_id res chain seq x y z
N ILE A 1 3.94 11.37 -5.19
CA ILE A 1 3.57 10.06 -4.61
C ILE A 1 4.75 9.11 -4.78
N PHE A 2 5.22 8.51 -3.68
CA PHE A 2 6.24 7.47 -3.68
C PHE A 2 5.55 6.11 -3.50
N ALA A 3 5.86 5.14 -4.35
CA ALA A 3 5.39 3.77 -4.19
C ALA A 3 6.58 2.85 -3.92
N VAL A 4 6.47 2.02 -2.90
CA VAL A 4 7.51 1.08 -2.48
C VAL A 4 7.01 -0.35 -2.65
N ASP A 5 7.70 -1.15 -3.44
CA ASP A 5 7.39 -2.57 -3.64
C ASP A 5 8.65 -3.34 -4.02
N PRO A 6 8.89 -4.54 -3.50
CA PRO A 6 10.05 -5.35 -3.89
C PRO A 6 9.99 -5.83 -5.35
N ILE A 7 8.80 -5.93 -5.94
CA ILE A 7 8.59 -6.49 -7.28
C ILE A 7 8.64 -5.37 -8.32
N ALA A 8 9.59 -5.45 -9.25
CA ALA A 8 9.80 -4.40 -10.27
C ALA A 8 8.56 -4.16 -11.14
N GLU A 9 7.85 -5.22 -11.51
CA GLU A 9 6.63 -5.16 -12.31
C GLU A 9 5.53 -4.35 -11.60
N ARG A 10 5.38 -4.55 -10.29
CA ARG A 10 4.41 -3.77 -9.48
C ARG A 10 4.81 -2.30 -9.38
N ARG A 11 6.11 -2.02 -9.28
CA ARG A 11 6.60 -0.63 -9.35
C ARG A 11 6.29 0.02 -10.69
N ASN A 12 6.34 -0.72 -11.79
CA ASN A 12 5.95 -0.21 -13.12
C ASN A 12 4.45 0.09 -13.18
N VAL A 13 3.59 -0.79 -12.67
CA VAL A 13 2.15 -0.53 -12.56
C VAL A 13 1.88 0.69 -11.68
N ALA A 14 2.58 0.83 -10.55
CA ALA A 14 2.43 1.99 -9.68
C ALA A 14 2.69 3.31 -10.40
N ARG A 15 3.70 3.38 -11.30
CA ARG A 15 3.94 4.56 -12.15
C ARG A 15 2.78 4.83 -13.10
N GLN A 16 2.23 3.80 -13.72
CA GLN A 16 1.10 3.93 -14.66
C GLN A 16 -0.16 4.48 -13.97
N VAL A 17 -0.36 4.15 -12.69
CA VAL A 17 -1.52 4.62 -11.92
C VAL A 17 -1.23 5.88 -11.10
N GLY A 18 -0.11 6.57 -11.33
CA GLY A 18 0.13 7.92 -10.81
C GLY A 18 1.20 8.06 -9.73
N ALA A 19 2.02 7.03 -9.46
CA ALA A 19 3.19 7.22 -8.60
C ALA A 19 4.21 8.12 -9.31
N THR A 20 4.70 9.16 -8.61
CA THR A 20 5.75 10.05 -9.10
C THR A 20 7.10 9.34 -9.11
N GLU A 21 7.38 8.59 -8.05
CA GLU A 21 8.60 7.82 -7.88
C GLU A 21 8.31 6.42 -7.34
N THR A 22 9.17 5.47 -7.67
CA THR A 22 9.05 4.10 -7.16
C THR A 22 10.38 3.60 -6.63
N LEU A 23 10.37 2.96 -5.48
CA LEU A 23 11.54 2.50 -4.78
C LEU A 23 11.45 0.99 -4.50
N ALA A 24 12.58 0.31 -4.53
CA ALA A 24 12.75 -0.99 -3.91
C ALA A 24 12.91 -0.82 -2.39
N PRO A 25 12.69 -1.85 -1.55
CA PRO A 25 12.55 -1.68 -0.09
C PRO A 25 13.86 -1.42 0.67
N GLU A 26 15.00 -1.31 -0.01
CA GLU A 26 16.29 -1.10 0.63
C GLU A 26 16.44 0.34 1.12
N ASP A 27 16.67 0.54 2.42
CA ASP A 27 16.91 1.85 3.06
C ASP A 27 15.87 2.94 2.72
N VAL A 28 14.62 2.55 2.52
CA VAL A 28 13.53 3.45 2.07
C VAL A 28 13.38 4.69 2.95
N PRO A 29 13.35 4.62 4.29
CA PRO A 29 13.20 5.81 5.10
C PRO A 29 14.29 6.85 4.83
N LYS A 30 15.53 6.41 4.67
CA LYS A 30 16.66 7.31 4.38
C LYS A 30 16.52 7.94 2.99
N GLN A 31 16.18 7.16 1.98
CA GLN A 31 15.97 7.65 0.62
C GLN A 31 14.83 8.69 0.58
N ILE A 32 13.69 8.38 1.17
CA ILE A 32 12.54 9.28 1.22
C ILE A 32 12.88 10.60 1.94
N ILE A 33 13.54 10.53 3.09
CA ILE A 33 13.96 11.74 3.83
C ILE A 33 14.89 12.61 2.99
N GLN A 34 15.82 12.02 2.24
CA GLN A 34 16.71 12.76 1.34
C GLN A 34 15.96 13.40 0.16
N MET A 35 15.04 12.66 -0.47
CA MET A 35 14.30 13.12 -1.63
C MET A 35 13.27 14.21 -1.28
N THR A 36 12.79 14.24 -0.03
CA THR A 36 11.73 15.15 0.42
C THR A 36 12.22 16.25 1.36
N ALA A 37 13.53 16.30 1.64
CA ALA A 37 14.12 17.24 2.59
C ALA A 37 13.50 17.19 4.01
N GLY A 38 13.14 16.00 4.48
CA GLY A 38 12.66 15.82 5.86
C GLY A 38 11.60 14.75 6.09
N GLY A 39 11.08 14.16 5.04
CA GLY A 39 10.08 13.09 5.10
C GLY A 39 8.77 13.46 4.41
N VAL A 40 7.88 12.48 4.26
CA VAL A 40 6.57 12.66 3.65
C VAL A 40 5.51 13.12 4.66
N ASP A 41 4.46 13.81 4.19
CA ASP A 41 3.31 14.20 5.03
C ASP A 41 2.54 12.99 5.54
N CYS A 42 2.40 11.98 4.69
CA CYS A 42 1.62 10.77 4.97
C CYS A 42 2.30 9.56 4.38
N ALA A 43 2.43 8.50 5.18
CA ALA A 43 2.84 7.18 4.72
C ALA A 43 1.71 6.18 4.99
N ILE A 44 1.35 5.39 3.97
CA ILE A 44 0.30 4.36 4.07
C ILE A 44 1.00 2.99 3.96
N GLU A 45 0.90 2.20 5.02
CA GLU A 45 1.46 0.86 5.09
C GLU A 45 0.39 -0.17 4.75
N CYS A 46 0.64 -0.99 3.72
CA CYS A 46 -0.32 -1.94 3.17
C CYS A 46 0.17 -3.41 3.17
N VAL A 47 1.34 -3.68 3.76
CA VAL A 47 1.95 -5.03 3.76
C VAL A 47 1.52 -5.81 5.00
N GLY A 48 1.51 -5.16 6.16
CA GLY A 48 1.19 -5.79 7.44
C GLY A 48 2.41 -6.40 8.13
N SER A 49 3.63 -5.93 7.87
CA SER A 49 4.83 -6.36 8.60
C SER A 49 5.31 -5.28 9.56
N ILE A 50 5.92 -5.70 10.67
CA ILE A 50 6.47 -4.76 11.65
C ILE A 50 7.55 -3.88 11.02
N ALA A 51 8.40 -4.45 10.17
CA ALA A 51 9.46 -3.70 9.49
C ALA A 51 8.89 -2.57 8.62
N THR A 52 7.88 -2.86 7.79
CA THR A 52 7.26 -1.84 6.93
C THR A 52 6.46 -0.81 7.71
N MET A 53 5.88 -1.18 8.86
CA MET A 53 5.23 -0.24 9.78
C MET A 53 6.24 0.72 10.42
N GLN A 54 7.40 0.20 10.85
CA GLN A 54 8.50 1.01 11.37
C GLN A 54 9.02 1.96 10.30
N ASP A 55 9.26 1.48 9.10
CA ASP A 55 9.70 2.29 7.96
C ASP A 55 8.69 3.39 7.65
N ALA A 56 7.40 3.08 7.59
CA ALA A 56 6.34 4.07 7.38
C ALA A 56 6.37 5.17 8.44
N PHE A 57 6.59 4.83 9.71
CA PHE A 57 6.68 5.81 10.79
C PHE A 57 7.99 6.61 10.75
N HIS A 58 9.08 6.01 10.32
CA HIS A 58 10.37 6.69 10.21
C HIS A 58 10.41 7.70 9.06
N MET A 59 9.79 7.37 7.92
CA MET A 59 9.85 8.21 6.73
C MET A 59 8.92 9.43 6.73
N ILE A 60 7.98 9.53 7.68
CA ILE A 60 7.14 10.73 7.78
C ILE A 60 7.93 11.91 8.40
N ARG A 61 7.62 13.13 7.95
CA ARG A 61 8.17 14.35 8.54
C ARG A 61 7.62 14.63 9.95
N ASP A 62 8.16 15.60 10.63
CA ASP A 62 7.57 16.11 11.88
C ASP A 62 6.15 16.61 11.62
N GLY A 63 5.22 16.28 12.53
CA GLY A 63 3.79 16.52 12.34
C GLY A 63 3.09 15.61 11.32
N GLY A 64 3.84 14.75 10.62
CA GLY A 64 3.30 13.80 9.63
C GLY A 64 2.53 12.64 10.27
N ARG A 65 1.93 11.81 9.42
CA ARG A 65 1.16 10.64 9.85
C ARG A 65 1.56 9.37 9.10
N ALA A 66 1.69 8.26 9.81
CA ALA A 66 1.74 6.91 9.25
C ALA A 66 0.40 6.21 9.52
N ILE A 67 -0.16 5.60 8.50
CA ILE A 67 -1.45 4.88 8.56
C ILE A 67 -1.20 3.42 8.21
N VAL A 68 -1.45 2.55 9.18
CA VAL A 68 -1.35 1.09 9.01
C VAL A 68 -2.68 0.55 8.50
N VAL A 69 -2.65 -0.05 7.32
CA VAL A 69 -3.78 -0.73 6.67
C VAL A 69 -3.49 -2.24 6.57
N GLY A 70 -2.21 -2.59 6.41
CA GLY A 70 -1.76 -3.98 6.37
C GLY A 70 -2.07 -4.71 7.67
N LEU A 71 -2.43 -6.00 7.60
CA LEU A 71 -2.81 -6.81 8.76
C LEU A 71 -1.60 -7.59 9.30
N PRO A 72 -1.05 -7.22 10.47
CA PRO A 72 0.01 -7.99 11.11
C PRO A 72 -0.55 -9.23 11.82
N ALA A 73 0.31 -10.15 12.20
CA ALA A 73 -0.09 -11.22 13.09
C ALA A 73 -0.46 -10.68 14.49
N PHE A 74 -1.47 -11.30 15.14
CA PHE A 74 -2.00 -10.82 16.41
C PHE A 74 -0.99 -10.74 17.56
N THR A 75 0.10 -11.50 17.48
CA THR A 75 1.13 -11.58 18.51
C THR A 75 2.27 -10.59 18.31
N GLU A 76 2.35 -9.94 17.16
CA GLU A 76 3.43 -9.02 16.84
C GLU A 76 3.30 -7.70 17.60
N LYS A 77 4.45 -7.13 17.93
CA LYS A 77 4.55 -5.87 18.65
C LYS A 77 5.39 -4.89 17.84
N LEU A 78 4.87 -3.68 17.74
CA LEU A 78 5.57 -2.58 17.08
C LEU A 78 6.47 -1.86 18.10
N ASP A 79 7.74 -1.75 17.80
CA ASP A 79 8.72 -0.98 18.57
C ASP A 79 9.09 0.29 17.79
N ILE A 80 8.81 1.44 18.38
CA ILE A 80 9.12 2.76 17.81
C ILE A 80 9.76 3.64 18.87
N PRO A 81 10.75 4.48 18.51
CA PRO A 81 11.37 5.40 19.46
C PRO A 81 10.35 6.41 19.98
N ALA A 82 10.06 6.37 21.29
CA ALA A 82 9.05 7.23 21.92
C ALA A 82 9.34 8.74 21.70
N ILE A 83 10.59 9.13 21.59
CA ILE A 83 10.98 10.53 21.31
C ILE A 83 10.40 11.07 20.00
N MET A 84 10.10 10.20 19.02
CA MET A 84 9.51 10.64 17.77
C MET A 84 8.06 11.14 17.94
N LEU A 85 7.37 10.71 19.00
CA LEU A 85 6.04 11.21 19.33
C LEU A 85 6.07 12.67 19.78
N LEU A 86 7.16 13.11 20.44
CA LEU A 86 7.37 14.51 20.81
C LEU A 86 7.62 15.43 19.61
N ARG A 87 7.91 14.85 18.45
CA ARG A 87 8.00 15.54 17.16
C ARG A 87 6.64 15.60 16.43
N GLU A 88 5.57 15.36 17.16
CA GLU A 88 4.18 15.34 16.67
C GLU A 88 3.89 14.32 15.56
N LYS A 89 4.77 13.35 15.36
CA LYS A 89 4.52 12.24 14.45
C LYS A 89 3.35 11.40 14.93
N LYS A 90 2.47 11.01 14.03
CA LYS A 90 1.24 10.26 14.34
C LYS A 90 1.30 8.88 13.72
N LEU A 91 0.95 7.87 14.50
CA LEU A 91 0.74 6.51 14.02
C LEU A 91 -0.70 6.12 14.28
N THR A 92 -1.40 5.70 13.23
CA THR A 92 -2.81 5.31 13.31
C THR A 92 -3.05 4.05 12.50
N GLY A 93 -4.13 3.33 12.80
CA GLY A 93 -4.59 2.20 12.01
C GLY A 93 -5.86 2.52 11.25
N SER A 94 -6.13 1.77 10.20
CA SER A 94 -7.36 1.84 9.43
C SER A 94 -7.76 0.42 8.99
N ILE A 95 -8.95 -0.02 9.40
CA ILE A 95 -9.53 -1.28 8.95
C ILE A 95 -10.43 -0.98 7.75
N TYR A 96 -10.17 -1.67 6.63
CA TYR A 96 -10.91 -1.47 5.36
C TYR A 96 -11.01 0.00 4.94
N GLY A 97 -9.95 0.79 5.15
CA GLY A 97 -9.93 2.21 4.82
C GLY A 97 -10.86 3.07 5.70
N SER A 98 -11.31 2.56 6.86
CA SER A 98 -12.34 3.20 7.71
C SER A 98 -13.62 3.53 6.92
N SER A 99 -13.92 2.70 5.91
CA SER A 99 -15.00 2.91 4.94
C SER A 99 -16.37 2.51 5.48
N CYS A 100 -17.40 3.12 4.91
CA CYS A 100 -18.77 2.65 5.00
C CYS A 100 -19.14 1.92 3.69
N PRO A 101 -19.13 0.56 3.65
CA PRO A 101 -19.29 -0.19 2.40
C PRO A 101 -20.52 0.19 1.59
N HIS A 102 -21.67 0.42 2.25
CA HIS A 102 -22.92 0.77 1.58
C HIS A 102 -22.86 2.07 0.76
N THR A 103 -22.06 3.01 1.19
CA THR A 103 -21.91 4.30 0.49
C THR A 103 -20.65 4.36 -0.35
N ASP A 104 -19.55 3.79 0.12
CA ASP A 104 -18.26 3.99 -0.51
C ASP A 104 -18.06 3.10 -1.73
N PHE A 105 -18.65 1.90 -1.77
CA PHE A 105 -18.63 1.08 -2.99
C PHE A 105 -19.34 1.78 -4.15
N ASN A 106 -20.48 2.43 -3.90
CA ASN A 106 -21.18 3.18 -4.94
C ASN A 106 -20.36 4.37 -5.45
N LYS A 107 -19.66 5.08 -4.55
CA LYS A 107 -18.75 6.18 -4.92
C LYS A 107 -17.58 5.69 -5.76
N ILE A 108 -16.95 4.60 -5.34
CA ILE A 108 -15.81 4.00 -6.05
C ILE A 108 -16.26 3.51 -7.44
N ALA A 109 -17.41 2.86 -7.55
CA ALA A 109 -17.98 2.43 -8.83
C ALA A 109 -18.22 3.63 -9.76
N ALA A 110 -18.84 4.71 -9.25
CA ALA A 110 -19.07 5.92 -10.04
C ALA A 110 -17.76 6.58 -10.51
N LEU A 111 -16.69 6.55 -9.70
CA LEU A 111 -15.36 7.03 -10.11
C LEU A 111 -14.75 6.16 -11.22
N GLY A 112 -15.00 4.84 -11.17
CA GLY A 112 -14.60 3.93 -12.24
C GLY A 112 -15.38 4.17 -13.53
N GLU A 113 -16.71 4.30 -13.44
CA GLU A 113 -17.58 4.57 -14.59
C GLU A 113 -17.28 5.91 -15.27
N SER A 114 -16.92 6.93 -14.49
CA SER A 114 -16.51 8.24 -15.01
C SER A 114 -15.11 8.24 -15.63
N GLY A 115 -14.35 7.15 -15.51
CA GLY A 115 -12.94 7.09 -15.95
C GLY A 115 -11.97 7.85 -15.05
N THR A 116 -12.42 8.37 -13.90
CA THR A 116 -11.54 9.05 -12.93
C THR A 116 -10.59 8.06 -12.25
N LEU A 117 -11.06 6.83 -12.02
CA LEU A 117 -10.25 5.70 -11.56
C LEU A 117 -10.24 4.62 -12.64
N ASP A 118 -9.06 4.29 -13.15
CA ASP A 118 -8.88 3.15 -14.05
C ASP A 118 -8.46 1.91 -13.25
N PHE A 119 -9.37 0.94 -13.15
CA PHE A 119 -9.11 -0.34 -12.49
C PHE A 119 -8.50 -1.38 -13.41
N SER A 120 -8.45 -1.16 -14.73
CA SER A 120 -7.96 -2.13 -15.70
C SER A 120 -6.48 -2.46 -15.48
N ALA A 121 -5.68 -1.46 -15.12
CA ALA A 121 -4.26 -1.63 -14.80
C ALA A 121 -4.02 -2.47 -13.52
N LEU A 122 -5.05 -2.71 -12.71
CA LEU A 122 -4.96 -3.49 -11.48
C LEU A 122 -5.37 -4.96 -11.67
N VAL A 123 -5.87 -5.34 -12.84
CA VAL A 123 -6.30 -6.70 -13.15
C VAL A 123 -5.33 -7.33 -14.14
N ASP A 124 -4.49 -8.24 -13.65
CA ASP A 124 -3.48 -8.89 -14.50
C ASP A 124 -4.11 -9.96 -15.40
N LYS A 125 -5.12 -10.65 -14.90
CA LYS A 125 -5.67 -11.82 -15.59
C LYS A 125 -7.10 -12.12 -15.18
N THR A 126 -7.87 -12.64 -16.14
CA THR A 126 -9.18 -13.27 -15.89
C THR A 126 -9.03 -14.78 -16.05
N ARG A 127 -9.62 -15.56 -15.15
CA ARG A 127 -9.64 -17.02 -15.17
C ARG A 127 -11.04 -17.54 -14.91
N HIS A 128 -11.34 -18.71 -15.44
CA HIS A 128 -12.54 -19.44 -15.03
C HIS A 128 -12.41 -19.92 -13.58
N PHE A 129 -13.51 -19.97 -12.84
CA PHE A 129 -13.51 -20.37 -11.41
C PHE A 129 -12.85 -21.74 -11.15
N SER A 130 -12.95 -22.68 -12.09
CA SER A 130 -12.30 -23.99 -11.98
C SER A 130 -10.77 -23.93 -11.86
N GLU A 131 -10.15 -22.80 -12.27
CA GLU A 131 -8.70 -22.55 -12.24
C GLU A 131 -8.26 -21.71 -11.02
N ILE A 132 -9.07 -21.66 -9.96
CA ILE A 132 -8.81 -20.81 -8.77
C ILE A 132 -7.48 -21.17 -8.10
N ASN A 133 -7.12 -22.44 -8.05
CA ASN A 133 -5.89 -22.90 -7.41
C ASN A 133 -4.64 -22.46 -8.19
N GLU A 134 -4.70 -22.46 -9.52
CA GLU A 134 -3.65 -21.94 -10.40
C GLU A 134 -3.49 -20.43 -10.20
N GLY A 135 -4.60 -19.70 -10.11
CA GLY A 135 -4.59 -18.27 -9.80
C GLY A 135 -3.89 -17.97 -8.48
N PHE A 136 -4.21 -18.69 -7.42
CA PHE A 136 -3.52 -18.55 -6.13
C PHE A 136 -2.04 -18.92 -6.19
N ALA A 137 -1.67 -19.94 -6.96
CA ALA A 137 -0.28 -20.35 -7.12
C ALA A 137 0.54 -19.25 -7.82
N GLU A 138 0.00 -18.65 -8.89
CA GLU A 138 0.63 -17.53 -9.60
C GLU A 138 0.76 -16.28 -8.72
N MET A 139 -0.25 -15.94 -7.93
CA MET A 139 -0.20 -14.83 -6.97
C MET A 139 0.87 -15.05 -5.89
N ARG A 140 0.96 -16.25 -5.31
CA ARG A 140 2.00 -16.59 -4.33
C ARG A 140 3.41 -16.55 -4.92
N ALA A 141 3.54 -16.91 -6.20
CA ALA A 141 4.82 -16.81 -6.91
C ALA A 141 5.18 -15.36 -7.32
N GLY A 142 4.36 -14.37 -6.98
CA GLY A 142 4.57 -12.97 -7.33
C GLY A 142 4.41 -12.62 -8.81
N LYS A 143 3.89 -13.57 -9.61
CA LYS A 143 3.69 -13.40 -11.06
C LYS A 143 2.49 -12.52 -11.40
N LEU A 144 1.51 -12.49 -10.50
CA LEU A 144 0.27 -11.73 -10.66
C LEU A 144 -0.03 -10.97 -9.38
N THR A 145 -0.63 -9.80 -9.53
CA THR A 145 -1.12 -8.98 -8.41
C THR A 145 -2.58 -9.30 -8.12
N ARG A 146 -3.39 -9.41 -9.17
CA ARG A 146 -4.84 -9.65 -9.05
C ARG A 146 -5.37 -10.51 -10.18
N VAL A 147 -6.17 -11.48 -9.82
CA VAL A 147 -6.91 -12.35 -10.75
C VAL A 147 -8.41 -12.15 -10.53
N VAL A 148 -9.14 -11.93 -11.60
CA VAL A 148 -10.61 -11.93 -11.59
C VAL A 148 -11.08 -13.32 -12.02
N LEU A 149 -12.02 -13.90 -11.26
CA LEU A 149 -12.62 -15.19 -11.57
C LEU A 149 -13.97 -14.97 -12.25
N THR A 150 -14.22 -15.72 -13.32
CA THR A 150 -15.51 -15.77 -14.02
C THR A 150 -16.18 -17.13 -13.81
N PHE A 151 -17.49 -17.16 -13.87
CA PHE A 151 -18.32 -18.37 -13.72
C PHE A 151 -18.88 -18.80 -15.06
#